data_1279b7dfdb41ce07fdac19bf30669389
#
_entry.id   1279b7dfdb41ce07fdac19bf30669389
#
_cell.length_a   1.000
_cell.length_b   1.000
_cell.length_c   1.000
_cell.angle_alpha   90.00
_cell.angle_beta   90.00
_cell.angle_gamma   90.00
#
_symmetry.space_group_name_H-M   'P 1'
#
loop_
_entity.id
_entity.type
_entity.pdbx_description
1 polymer ?
#
loop_
_entity_poly.entity_id
_entity_poly.type
_entity_poly.pdbx_seq_one_letter_code
_entity_poly.pdbx_strand_id
1 'polypeptide(L)'
;MENYTYIEMRERPDLMQAAARWFHEKWGIPKEAYLSCMDAYLRGETEYGWYLCLDGEKIIGGMGVIENDFHDRKDLAPNVCAVYTEEDYRCKGIAGHLLNMVVKDMNAKGFCPLYLVTDHTSFYERYGWEFLCMVQGDGEPQMTRMYIRR
;
A
#
# COMPACT_ATOMS: atom_id res chain seq x y z
N MET A 1 10.82 22.96 9.18
CA MET A 1 10.47 21.62 9.65
C MET A 1 9.14 21.20 9.03
N GLU A 2 9.13 20.03 8.44
CA GLU A 2 7.96 19.55 7.71
C GLU A 2 7.09 18.73 8.65
N ASN A 3 5.81 19.14 8.75
CA ASN A 3 4.84 18.48 9.61
C ASN A 3 3.81 17.75 8.75
N TYR A 4 4.07 16.49 8.49
CA TYR A 4 3.12 15.64 7.79
C TYR A 4 2.29 14.85 8.78
N THR A 5 1.05 14.57 8.40
CA THR A 5 0.14 13.75 9.21
C THR A 5 0.02 12.38 8.55
N TYR A 6 0.27 11.33 9.33
CA TYR A 6 0.14 9.95 8.88
C TYR A 6 -1.13 9.37 9.50
N ILE A 7 -2.00 8.84 8.66
CA ILE A 7 -3.30 8.34 9.13
C ILE A 7 -3.62 6.95 8.58
N GLU A 8 -4.36 6.19 9.35
CA GLU A 8 -5.16 5.09 8.83
C GLU A 8 -6.47 5.70 8.35
N MET A 9 -7.01 5.23 7.24
CA MET A 9 -8.22 5.84 6.66
C MET A 9 -9.43 5.81 7.60
N ARG A 10 -9.47 4.87 8.54
CA ARG A 10 -10.55 4.83 9.56
C ARG A 10 -10.56 6.08 10.44
N GLU A 11 -9.44 6.76 10.57
CA GLU A 11 -9.35 8.04 11.31
C GLU A 11 -9.95 9.20 10.52
N ARG A 12 -9.99 9.09 9.19
CA ARG A 12 -10.51 10.13 8.30
C ARG A 12 -11.34 9.50 7.18
N PRO A 13 -12.50 8.89 7.52
CA PRO A 13 -13.34 8.25 6.49
C PRO A 13 -13.87 9.24 5.46
N ASP A 14 -13.91 10.52 5.79
CA ASP A 14 -14.28 11.58 4.86
C ASP A 14 -13.33 11.69 3.66
N LEU A 15 -12.11 11.15 3.76
CA LEU A 15 -11.13 11.20 2.68
C LEU A 15 -11.27 10.07 1.66
N MET A 16 -12.22 9.15 1.84
CA MET A 16 -12.32 7.96 0.97
C MET A 16 -12.41 8.33 -0.52
N GLN A 17 -13.29 9.28 -0.88
CA GLN A 17 -13.46 9.66 -2.28
C GLN A 17 -12.19 10.31 -2.85
N ALA A 18 -11.59 11.21 -2.09
CA ALA A 18 -10.36 11.89 -2.51
C ALA A 18 -9.21 10.89 -2.65
N ALA A 19 -9.09 9.95 -1.71
CA ALA A 19 -8.04 8.94 -1.75
C ALA A 19 -8.21 7.99 -2.94
N ALA A 20 -9.42 7.53 -3.20
CA ALA A 20 -9.68 6.64 -4.34
C ALA A 20 -9.33 7.33 -5.66
N ARG A 21 -9.67 8.61 -5.79
CA ARG A 21 -9.31 9.40 -6.97
C ARG A 21 -7.79 9.54 -7.08
N TRP A 22 -7.13 9.82 -5.96
CA TRP A 22 -5.68 10.00 -5.91
C TRP A 22 -4.96 8.72 -6.37
N PHE A 23 -5.34 7.54 -5.84
CA PHE A 23 -4.74 6.28 -6.24
C PHE A 23 -5.03 5.96 -7.71
N HIS A 24 -6.26 6.23 -8.19
CA HIS A 24 -6.61 6.05 -9.59
C HIS A 24 -5.71 6.88 -10.50
N GLU A 25 -5.46 8.14 -10.16
CA GLU A 25 -4.61 9.02 -10.95
C GLU A 25 -3.16 8.52 -11.02
N LYS A 26 -2.69 7.85 -9.95
CA LYS A 26 -1.29 7.36 -9.91
C LYS A 26 -1.12 6.03 -10.63
N TRP A 27 -2.09 5.14 -10.55
CA TRP A 27 -1.93 3.76 -11.01
C TRP A 27 -2.81 3.37 -12.18
N GLY A 28 -3.80 4.17 -12.54
CA GLY A 28 -4.71 3.90 -13.65
C GLY A 28 -5.74 2.81 -13.39
N ILE A 29 -5.77 2.23 -12.20
CA ILE A 29 -6.80 1.26 -11.81
C ILE A 29 -8.10 2.01 -11.59
N PRO A 30 -9.26 1.47 -12.03
CA PRO A 30 -10.53 2.17 -11.89
C PRO A 30 -10.81 2.63 -10.45
N LYS A 31 -11.31 3.85 -10.31
CA LYS A 31 -11.63 4.44 -9.01
C LYS A 31 -12.56 3.54 -8.20
N GLU A 32 -13.52 2.89 -8.88
CA GLU A 32 -14.51 2.00 -8.25
C GLU A 32 -13.85 0.82 -7.55
N ALA A 33 -12.74 0.32 -8.07
CA ALA A 33 -11.99 -0.77 -7.43
C ALA A 33 -11.42 -0.32 -6.08
N TYR A 34 -10.86 0.89 -6.04
CA TYR A 34 -10.37 1.44 -4.77
C TYR A 34 -11.51 1.71 -3.80
N LEU A 35 -12.60 2.29 -4.28
CA LEU A 35 -13.77 2.57 -3.43
C LEU A 35 -14.33 1.28 -2.81
N SER A 36 -14.39 0.20 -3.59
CA SER A 36 -14.88 -1.08 -3.08
C SER A 36 -14.01 -1.60 -1.94
N CYS A 37 -12.69 -1.57 -2.11
CA CYS A 37 -11.76 -2.02 -1.07
C CYS A 37 -11.83 -1.14 0.17
N MET A 38 -11.84 0.17 -0.03
CA MET A 38 -11.88 1.14 1.08
C MET A 38 -13.19 1.07 1.85
N ASP A 39 -14.31 0.93 1.13
CA ASP A 39 -15.62 0.83 1.74
C ASP A 39 -15.74 -0.42 2.63
N ALA A 40 -15.28 -1.56 2.13
CA ALA A 40 -15.25 -2.80 2.91
C ALA A 40 -14.43 -2.63 4.20
N TYR A 41 -13.28 -1.99 4.10
CA TYR A 41 -12.42 -1.69 5.25
C TYR A 41 -13.11 -0.75 6.25
N LEU A 42 -13.73 0.32 5.76
CA LEU A 42 -14.42 1.29 6.61
C LEU A 42 -15.65 0.69 7.30
N ARG A 43 -16.31 -0.28 6.66
CA ARG A 43 -17.45 -0.98 7.27
C ARG A 43 -17.05 -2.07 8.25
N GLY A 44 -15.77 -2.37 8.35
CA GLY A 44 -15.29 -3.45 9.21
C GLY A 44 -15.45 -4.85 8.60
N GLU A 45 -15.70 -4.94 7.30
CA GLU A 45 -15.82 -6.22 6.59
C GLU A 45 -14.46 -6.86 6.33
N THR A 46 -13.40 -6.06 6.34
CA THR A 46 -12.03 -6.53 6.23
C THR A 46 -11.13 -5.64 7.08
N GLU A 47 -10.01 -6.20 7.54
CA GLU A 47 -8.98 -5.45 8.24
C GLU A 47 -7.86 -4.98 7.30
N TYR A 48 -7.95 -5.29 6.01
CA TYR A 48 -6.97 -4.83 5.02
C TYR A 48 -7.10 -3.32 4.87
N GLY A 49 -6.12 -2.59 5.41
CA GLY A 49 -6.23 -1.16 5.60
C GLY A 49 -5.72 -0.32 4.44
N TRP A 50 -6.02 0.97 4.55
CA TRP A 50 -5.54 2.00 3.64
C TRP A 50 -4.91 3.10 4.48
N TYR A 51 -3.76 3.61 4.01
CA TYR A 51 -2.89 4.48 4.81
C TYR A 51 -2.48 5.66 3.97
N LEU A 52 -2.49 6.85 4.55
CA LEU A 52 -2.21 8.09 3.84
C LEU A 52 -1.21 8.95 4.62
N CYS A 53 -0.43 9.71 3.88
CA CYS A 53 0.35 10.80 4.42
C CYS A 53 -0.23 12.11 3.86
N LEU A 54 -0.49 13.05 4.74
CA LEU A 54 -1.10 14.33 4.39
C LEU A 54 -0.17 15.49 4.68
N ASP A 55 -0.15 16.45 3.78
CA ASP A 55 0.41 17.78 4.02
C ASP A 55 -0.79 18.74 4.10
N GLY A 56 -1.20 19.08 5.34
CA GLY A 56 -2.49 19.72 5.53
C GLY A 56 -3.61 18.78 5.12
N GLU A 57 -4.43 19.18 4.17
CA GLU A 57 -5.48 18.34 3.61
C GLU A 57 -5.07 17.68 2.28
N LYS A 58 -3.84 17.90 1.83
CA LYS A 58 -3.35 17.36 0.58
C LYS A 58 -2.77 15.95 0.79
N ILE A 59 -3.22 14.99 0.01
CA ILE A 59 -2.67 13.64 0.03
C ILE A 59 -1.34 13.66 -0.74
N ILE A 60 -0.26 13.29 -0.07
CA ILE A 60 1.08 13.31 -0.66
C ILE A 60 1.74 11.94 -0.71
N GLY A 61 1.18 10.96 -0.03
CA GLY A 61 1.66 9.58 -0.05
C GLY A 61 0.58 8.64 0.41
N GLY A 62 0.71 7.39 0.02
CA GLY A 62 -0.27 6.39 0.44
C GLY A 62 0.07 4.99 -0.01
N MET A 63 -0.63 4.04 0.56
CA MET A 63 -0.58 2.63 0.19
C MET A 63 -1.75 1.90 0.83
N GLY A 64 -2.01 0.69 0.35
CA GLY A 64 -3.08 -0.13 0.89
C GLY A 64 -2.67 -1.58 1.02
N VAL A 65 -3.58 -2.38 1.56
CA VAL A 65 -3.41 -3.83 1.69
C VAL A 65 -4.57 -4.50 0.98
N ILE A 66 -4.26 -5.46 0.14
CA ILE A 66 -5.27 -6.27 -0.57
C ILE A 66 -4.84 -7.73 -0.55
N GLU A 67 -5.75 -8.63 -0.90
CA GLU A 67 -5.48 -10.06 -0.89
C GLU A 67 -4.42 -10.43 -1.93
N ASN A 68 -4.56 -9.94 -3.16
CA ASN A 68 -3.65 -10.26 -4.27
C ASN A 68 -3.46 -9.05 -5.17
N ASP A 69 -2.20 -8.68 -5.39
CA ASP A 69 -1.86 -7.51 -6.22
C ASP A 69 -1.52 -7.96 -7.65
N PHE A 70 -2.50 -8.59 -8.31
CA PHE A 70 -2.45 -8.95 -9.74
C PHE A 70 -1.30 -9.89 -10.10
N HIS A 71 -1.15 -11.00 -9.34
CA HIS A 71 -0.13 -12.02 -9.66
C HIS A 71 -0.68 -13.43 -9.44
N ASP A 72 0.09 -14.44 -9.88
CA ASP A 72 -0.34 -15.84 -9.90
C ASP A 72 -0.15 -16.59 -8.58
N ARG A 73 0.56 -16.02 -7.61
CA ARG A 73 0.81 -16.68 -6.33
C ARG A 73 -0.22 -16.24 -5.29
N LYS A 74 -1.42 -16.77 -5.41
CA LYS A 74 -2.55 -16.40 -4.52
C LYS A 74 -2.38 -16.91 -3.10
N ASP A 75 -1.45 -17.84 -2.89
CA ASP A 75 -1.06 -18.32 -1.57
C ASP A 75 -0.21 -17.29 -0.80
N LEU A 76 0.39 -16.32 -1.48
CA LEU A 76 1.24 -15.29 -0.87
C LEU A 76 0.42 -14.02 -0.64
N ALA A 77 -0.28 -13.99 0.48
CA ALA A 77 -1.23 -12.93 0.84
C ALA A 77 -1.13 -12.63 2.35
N PRO A 78 -1.50 -11.41 2.79
CA PRO A 78 -1.97 -10.28 2.00
C PRO A 78 -0.82 -9.48 1.39
N ASN A 79 -1.17 -8.62 0.41
CA ASN A 79 -0.20 -7.82 -0.33
C ASN A 79 -0.33 -6.34 0.03
N VAL A 80 0.80 -5.69 0.28
CA VAL A 80 0.87 -4.23 0.30
C VAL A 80 0.89 -3.76 -1.15
N CYS A 81 0.05 -2.80 -1.49
CA CYS A 81 -0.15 -2.37 -2.87
C CYS A 81 -0.21 -0.85 -3.00
N ALA A 82 -0.13 -0.38 -4.24
CA ALA A 82 -0.35 1.02 -4.61
C ALA A 82 0.56 2.00 -3.87
N VAL A 83 1.78 1.58 -3.56
CA VAL A 83 2.77 2.40 -2.86
C VAL A 83 3.16 3.59 -3.73
N TYR A 84 2.85 4.80 -3.28
CA TYR A 84 3.18 6.01 -4.03
C TYR A 84 3.45 7.19 -3.10
N THR A 85 4.45 8.00 -3.47
CA THR A 85 4.72 9.29 -2.82
C THR A 85 4.82 10.33 -3.94
N GLU A 86 4.15 11.47 -3.76
CA GLU A 86 4.22 12.56 -4.74
C GLU A 86 5.67 12.97 -4.96
N GLU A 87 6.01 13.28 -6.20
CA GLU A 87 7.39 13.52 -6.62
C GLU A 87 8.10 14.58 -5.78
N ASP A 88 7.41 15.70 -5.49
CA ASP A 88 7.98 16.79 -4.72
C ASP A 88 8.23 16.45 -3.25
N TYR A 89 7.72 15.33 -2.79
CA TYR A 89 7.82 14.89 -1.40
C TYR A 89 8.71 13.66 -1.23
N ARG A 90 9.36 13.21 -2.31
CA ARG A 90 10.24 12.04 -2.26
C ARG A 90 11.53 12.34 -1.54
N CYS A 91 12.23 11.29 -1.11
CA CYS A 91 13.50 11.36 -0.38
C CYS A 91 13.37 12.03 0.99
N LYS A 92 12.19 11.96 1.59
CA LYS A 92 11.92 12.51 2.93
C LYS A 92 11.49 11.42 3.92
N GLY A 93 11.59 10.15 3.53
CA GLY A 93 11.24 9.03 4.40
C GLY A 93 9.76 8.71 4.52
N ILE A 94 8.91 9.32 3.71
CA ILE A 94 7.45 9.14 3.80
C ILE A 94 7.04 7.69 3.53
N ALA A 95 7.54 7.11 2.43
CA ALA A 95 7.18 5.73 2.08
C ALA A 95 7.64 4.75 3.16
N GLY A 96 8.84 4.95 3.71
CA GLY A 96 9.35 4.11 4.79
C GLY A 96 8.51 4.21 6.06
N HIS A 97 8.08 5.41 6.41
CA HIS A 97 7.20 5.63 7.55
C HIS A 97 5.87 4.90 7.36
N LEU A 98 5.27 5.04 6.17
CA LEU A 98 4.01 4.36 5.85
C LEU A 98 4.18 2.84 5.86
N LEU A 99 5.27 2.31 5.30
CA LEU A 99 5.54 0.87 5.31
C LEU A 99 5.62 0.32 6.74
N ASN A 100 6.33 1.03 7.63
CA ASN A 100 6.42 0.62 9.03
C ASN A 100 5.07 0.67 9.73
N MET A 101 4.26 1.66 9.41
CA MET A 101 2.91 1.81 9.94
C MET A 101 2.00 0.67 9.50
N VAL A 102 2.06 0.29 8.22
CA VAL A 102 1.30 -0.84 7.68
C VAL A 102 1.69 -2.14 8.35
N VAL A 103 2.99 -2.40 8.47
CA VAL A 103 3.51 -3.62 9.10
C VAL A 103 3.03 -3.72 10.55
N LYS A 104 3.15 -2.62 11.28
CA LYS A 104 2.75 -2.58 12.69
C LYS A 104 1.24 -2.83 12.85
N ASP A 105 0.43 -2.17 12.02
CA ASP A 105 -1.02 -2.31 12.07
C ASP A 105 -1.45 -3.73 11.69
N MET A 106 -0.92 -4.26 10.60
CA MET A 106 -1.28 -5.60 10.15
C MET A 106 -0.85 -6.68 11.14
N ASN A 107 0.37 -6.56 11.69
CA ASN A 107 0.85 -7.52 12.69
C ASN A 107 -0.01 -7.49 13.94
N ALA A 108 -0.44 -6.31 14.38
CA ALA A 108 -1.33 -6.18 15.54
C ALA A 108 -2.68 -6.87 15.34
N LYS A 109 -3.10 -7.00 14.08
CA LYS A 109 -4.35 -7.65 13.68
C LYS A 109 -4.16 -9.12 13.30
N GLY A 110 -2.96 -9.64 13.44
CA GLY A 110 -2.66 -11.05 13.19
C GLY A 110 -2.26 -11.39 11.75
N PHE A 111 -2.00 -10.38 10.91
CA PHE A 111 -1.57 -10.60 9.54
C PHE A 111 -0.05 -10.47 9.43
N CYS A 112 0.62 -11.59 9.41
CA CYS A 112 2.07 -11.70 9.30
C CYS A 112 2.38 -13.09 8.74
N PRO A 113 3.20 -13.22 7.70
CA PRO A 113 3.95 -12.17 7.02
C PRO A 113 3.11 -11.37 6.02
N LEU A 114 3.68 -10.28 5.52
CA LEU A 114 3.13 -9.48 4.43
C LEU A 114 3.98 -9.66 3.18
N TYR A 115 3.37 -9.40 2.03
CA TYR A 115 4.04 -9.54 0.73
C TYR A 115 3.82 -8.29 -0.10
N LEU A 116 4.70 -8.05 -1.07
CA LEU A 116 4.48 -7.03 -2.10
C LEU A 116 5.24 -7.40 -3.38
N VAL A 117 4.77 -6.88 -4.50
CA VAL A 117 5.44 -7.03 -5.78
C VAL A 117 5.98 -5.66 -6.22
N THR A 118 7.17 -5.65 -6.80
CA THR A 118 7.82 -4.41 -7.22
C THR A 118 8.92 -4.69 -8.24
N ASP A 119 9.21 -3.67 -9.06
CA ASP A 119 10.37 -3.69 -9.94
C ASP A 119 11.60 -3.06 -9.27
N HIS A 120 11.41 -2.43 -8.12
CA HIS A 120 12.52 -1.79 -7.40
C HIS A 120 13.38 -2.81 -6.68
N THR A 121 14.69 -2.53 -6.63
CA THR A 121 15.65 -3.27 -5.79
C THR A 121 16.26 -2.29 -4.81
N SER A 122 16.70 -2.81 -3.66
CA SER A 122 17.38 -2.04 -2.61
C SER A 122 16.50 -1.10 -1.78
N PHE A 123 15.32 -0.71 -2.29
CA PHE A 123 14.46 0.22 -1.56
C PHE A 123 13.79 -0.45 -0.36
N TYR A 124 13.10 -1.56 -0.61
CA TYR A 124 12.31 -2.24 0.44
C TYR A 124 13.19 -2.93 1.46
N GLU A 125 14.38 -3.35 1.08
CA GLU A 125 15.34 -3.97 2.00
C GLU A 125 15.70 -3.04 3.16
N ARG A 126 15.69 -1.73 2.93
CA ARG A 126 15.96 -0.74 3.98
C ARG A 126 14.94 -0.79 5.12
N TYR A 127 13.76 -1.33 4.85
CA TYR A 127 12.65 -1.37 5.82
C TYR A 127 12.32 -2.78 6.28
N GLY A 128 13.29 -3.70 6.11
CA GLY A 128 13.17 -5.06 6.62
C GLY A 128 12.47 -6.03 5.71
N TRP A 129 12.20 -5.64 4.47
CA TRP A 129 11.63 -6.54 3.46
C TRP A 129 12.76 -7.33 2.79
N GLU A 130 12.49 -8.59 2.49
CA GLU A 130 13.45 -9.50 1.86
C GLU A 130 12.90 -10.04 0.55
N PHE A 131 13.77 -10.19 -0.43
CA PHE A 131 13.38 -10.84 -1.68
C PHE A 131 12.98 -12.29 -1.40
N LEU A 132 11.81 -12.70 -1.88
CA LEU A 132 11.30 -14.06 -1.70
C LEU A 132 11.40 -14.88 -2.97
N CYS A 133 10.80 -14.42 -4.06
CA CYS A 133 10.74 -15.18 -5.32
C CYS A 133 10.27 -14.26 -6.46
N MET A 134 10.30 -14.81 -7.67
CA MET A 134 9.68 -14.19 -8.82
C MET A 134 8.26 -14.71 -8.96
N VAL A 135 7.34 -13.83 -9.34
CA VAL A 135 5.94 -14.19 -9.58
C VAL A 135 5.51 -13.66 -10.95
N GLN A 136 4.49 -14.31 -11.54
CA GLN A 136 3.95 -13.87 -12.82
C GLN A 136 2.83 -12.85 -12.58
N GLY A 137 3.04 -11.62 -13.06
CA GLY A 137 1.98 -10.62 -13.03
C GLY A 137 0.89 -10.96 -14.03
N ASP A 138 -0.37 -10.65 -13.66
CA ASP A 138 -1.53 -10.95 -14.51
C ASP A 138 -1.43 -10.15 -15.81
N GLY A 139 -1.40 -10.84 -16.95
CA GLY A 139 -1.32 -10.22 -18.26
C GLY A 139 0.04 -9.61 -18.61
N GLU A 140 1.04 -9.81 -17.77
CA GLU A 140 2.38 -9.27 -18.00
C GLU A 140 3.25 -10.29 -18.76
N PRO A 141 4.11 -9.82 -19.69
CA PRO A 141 4.99 -10.74 -20.44
C PRO A 141 6.16 -11.26 -19.61
N GLN A 142 6.51 -10.58 -18.53
CA GLN A 142 7.66 -10.94 -17.69
C GLN A 142 7.24 -11.15 -16.25
N MET A 143 8.07 -11.90 -15.52
CA MET A 143 7.87 -12.08 -14.09
C MET A 143 8.33 -10.84 -13.34
N THR A 144 7.79 -10.63 -12.13
CA THR A 144 8.13 -9.52 -11.26
C THR A 144 8.62 -10.05 -9.90
N ARG A 145 9.29 -9.20 -9.15
CA ARG A 145 9.88 -9.56 -7.86
C ARG A 145 8.83 -9.50 -6.76
N MET A 146 8.78 -10.55 -5.93
CA MET A 146 7.96 -10.59 -4.72
C MET A 146 8.87 -10.45 -3.52
N TYR A 147 8.52 -9.54 -2.63
CA TYR A 147 9.21 -9.34 -1.35
C TYR A 147 8.32 -9.80 -0.20
N ILE A 148 8.93 -10.19 0.90
CA ILE A 148 8.24 -10.64 2.11
C ILE A 148 8.73 -9.82 3.31
N ARG A 149 7.79 -9.49 4.20
CA ARG A 149 8.09 -8.85 5.48
C ARG A 149 7.59 -9.78 6.59
N ARG A 150 8.52 -10.41 7.25
CA ARG A 150 8.22 -11.31 8.36
C ARG A 150 8.03 -10.58 9.69
#